data_a86b754416403b5f709f6baa556e5aa1
#
_entry.id   a86b754416403b5f709f6baa556e5aa1
#
_cell.length_a   1.000
_cell.length_b   1.000
_cell.length_c   1.000
_cell.angle_alpha   90.00
_cell.angle_beta   90.00
_cell.angle_gamma   90.00
#
_symmetry.space_group_name_H-M   'P 1'
#
loop_
_entity.id
_entity.type
_entity.pdbx_description
1 polymer ?
#
loop_
_entity_poly.entity_id
_entity_poly.type
_entity_poly.pdbx_seq_one_letter_code
_entity_poly.pdbx_strand_id
1 'polypeptide(L)'
;AILDQLLEVERQAPSVTGRLDHSRIAAAGHSFGGHTVGLLLGARLSGEDFSDPRITAGILLAAPGRGGSDLTEESAARFPFFDVDFTSLTTSSLVVCGDIDSPHFTSRGPEWHADAFHDAPGADALLMMHGVGHGLGGIAGLDAKETETEAPDVPEATKRLTLAWLRTALKSDVHTWAAACDALEGAAAPIATFVG
;
A
#
# COMPACT_ATOMS: atom_id res chain seq x y z
N ALA A 1 2.98 -20.72 6.15
CA ALA A 1 3.21 -19.37 5.59
C ALA A 1 4.65 -18.93 5.81
N ILE A 2 5.11 -17.84 5.14
CA ILE A 2 6.49 -17.32 5.34
C ILE A 2 6.68 -16.91 6.80
N LEU A 3 5.70 -16.26 7.41
CA LEU A 3 5.77 -15.84 8.81
C LEU A 3 5.92 -17.00 9.80
N ASP A 4 5.45 -18.19 9.46
CA ASP A 4 5.63 -19.39 10.29
C ASP A 4 7.08 -19.92 10.25
N GLN A 5 7.87 -19.45 9.31
CA GLN A 5 9.23 -19.91 9.02
C GLN A 5 10.30 -18.88 9.45
N LEU A 6 9.93 -17.76 10.08
CA LEU A 6 10.90 -16.69 10.38
C LEU A 6 12.07 -17.17 11.25
N LEU A 7 11.80 -18.00 12.27
CA LEU A 7 12.86 -18.59 13.10
C LEU A 7 13.78 -19.51 12.29
N GLU A 8 13.22 -20.25 11.33
CA GLU A 8 14.00 -21.09 10.43
C GLU A 8 14.84 -20.25 9.45
N VAL A 9 14.27 -19.16 8.95
CA VAL A 9 15.02 -18.17 8.10
C VAL A 9 16.22 -17.62 8.88
N GLU A 10 16.04 -17.19 10.14
CA GLU A 10 17.13 -16.73 10.99
C GLU A 10 18.21 -17.79 11.20
N ARG A 11 17.80 -19.05 11.36
CA ARG A 11 18.72 -20.16 11.56
C ARG A 11 19.55 -20.46 10.30
N GLN A 12 18.94 -20.31 9.11
CA GLN A 12 19.60 -20.60 7.81
C GLN A 12 20.37 -19.41 7.24
N ALA A 13 20.02 -18.20 7.63
CA ALA A 13 20.63 -16.97 7.13
C ALA A 13 21.36 -16.20 8.25
N PRO A 14 22.65 -16.50 8.50
CA PRO A 14 23.42 -15.87 9.59
C PRO A 14 23.43 -14.34 9.56
N SER A 15 23.26 -13.73 8.39
CA SER A 15 23.21 -12.26 8.22
C SER A 15 22.00 -11.60 8.88
N VAL A 16 20.93 -12.35 9.13
CA VAL A 16 19.69 -11.84 9.78
C VAL A 16 19.43 -12.45 11.16
N THR A 17 20.28 -13.38 11.63
CA THR A 17 20.12 -14.01 12.95
C THR A 17 20.10 -12.98 14.07
N GLY A 18 19.04 -12.98 14.88
CA GLY A 18 18.82 -12.06 16.00
C GLY A 18 18.58 -10.59 15.56
N ARG A 19 18.28 -10.35 14.27
CA ARG A 19 18.01 -9.03 13.72
C ARG A 19 16.55 -8.81 13.32
N LEU A 20 15.75 -9.88 13.29
CA LEU A 20 14.32 -9.78 12.99
C LEU A 20 13.55 -9.49 14.28
N ASP A 21 12.69 -8.48 14.22
CA ASP A 21 11.74 -8.20 15.29
C ASP A 21 10.40 -8.87 14.96
N HIS A 22 10.17 -10.03 15.55
CA HIS A 22 8.96 -10.82 15.33
C HIS A 22 7.67 -10.18 15.88
N SER A 23 7.79 -9.10 16.66
CA SER A 23 6.65 -8.35 17.19
C SER A 23 6.27 -7.14 16.36
N ARG A 24 7.08 -6.77 15.36
CA ARG A 24 6.92 -5.59 14.50
C ARG A 24 7.04 -5.97 13.04
N ILE A 25 6.00 -6.62 12.53
CA ILE A 25 5.94 -7.08 11.15
C ILE A 25 5.02 -6.18 10.36
N ALA A 26 5.48 -5.71 9.23
CA ALA A 26 4.68 -4.98 8.25
C ALA A 26 4.63 -5.73 6.92
N ALA A 27 3.56 -5.51 6.16
CA ALA A 27 3.42 -5.96 4.79
C ALA A 27 3.31 -4.77 3.84
N ALA A 28 3.93 -4.87 2.67
CA ALA A 28 3.78 -3.87 1.60
C ALA A 28 3.54 -4.58 0.27
N GLY A 29 2.70 -3.99 -0.58
CA GLY A 29 2.41 -4.58 -1.88
C GLY A 29 1.95 -3.54 -2.88
N HIS A 30 2.34 -3.74 -4.14
CA HIS A 30 1.96 -2.93 -5.27
C HIS A 30 0.88 -3.64 -6.09
N SER A 31 -0.11 -2.89 -6.57
CA SER A 31 -1.15 -3.40 -7.45
C SER A 31 -1.88 -4.60 -6.81
N PHE A 32 -1.87 -5.76 -7.47
CA PHE A 32 -2.42 -7.00 -6.94
C PHE A 32 -1.74 -7.46 -5.63
N GLY A 33 -0.47 -7.12 -5.44
CA GLY A 33 0.22 -7.30 -4.15
C GLY A 33 -0.38 -6.42 -3.06
N GLY A 34 -0.81 -5.19 -3.38
CA GLY A 34 -1.55 -4.31 -2.47
C GLY A 34 -2.91 -4.86 -2.07
N HIS A 35 -3.65 -5.45 -3.02
CA HIS A 35 -4.87 -6.20 -2.75
C HIS A 35 -4.63 -7.33 -1.73
N THR A 36 -3.59 -8.15 -1.96
CA THR A 36 -3.20 -9.22 -1.03
C THR A 36 -2.87 -8.66 0.36
N VAL A 37 -2.15 -7.55 0.43
CA VAL A 37 -1.85 -6.87 1.70
C VAL A 37 -3.15 -6.43 2.37
N GLY A 38 -4.10 -5.82 1.66
CA GLY A 38 -5.39 -5.43 2.21
C GLY A 38 -6.12 -6.59 2.90
N LEU A 39 -6.15 -7.77 2.27
CA LEU A 39 -6.72 -8.99 2.86
C LEU A 39 -5.96 -9.43 4.12
N LEU A 40 -4.63 -9.38 4.10
CA LEU A 40 -3.80 -9.73 5.26
C LEU A 40 -3.98 -8.75 6.43
N LEU A 41 -4.42 -7.52 6.17
CA LEU A 41 -4.67 -6.48 7.18
C LEU A 41 -6.11 -6.49 7.72
N GLY A 42 -6.99 -7.31 7.16
CA GLY A 42 -8.35 -7.52 7.66
C GLY A 42 -9.48 -7.10 6.72
N ALA A 43 -9.19 -6.67 5.49
CA ALA A 43 -10.23 -6.57 4.47
C ALA A 43 -10.83 -7.96 4.18
N ARG A 44 -12.12 -8.02 3.84
CA ARG A 44 -12.82 -9.29 3.64
C ARG A 44 -13.11 -9.52 2.16
N LEU A 45 -12.93 -10.75 1.73
CA LEU A 45 -13.34 -11.18 0.40
C LEU A 45 -14.48 -12.19 0.52
N SER A 46 -15.63 -11.86 -0.06
CA SER A 46 -16.85 -12.69 0.05
C SER A 46 -17.23 -13.00 1.51
N GLY A 47 -16.93 -12.08 2.44
CA GLY A 47 -17.17 -12.24 3.87
C GLY A 47 -16.12 -13.06 4.62
N GLU A 48 -15.16 -13.67 3.92
CA GLU A 48 -14.06 -14.43 4.53
C GLU A 48 -12.93 -13.53 5.02
N ASP A 49 -12.32 -13.93 6.13
CA ASP A 49 -11.21 -13.25 6.80
C ASP A 49 -9.89 -13.97 6.50
N PHE A 50 -8.96 -13.26 5.87
CA PHE A 50 -7.61 -13.74 5.56
C PHE A 50 -6.52 -13.03 6.36
N SER A 51 -6.91 -12.28 7.39
CA SER A 51 -5.97 -11.50 8.19
C SER A 51 -4.93 -12.37 8.91
N ASP A 52 -3.72 -11.83 9.05
CA ASP A 52 -2.68 -12.40 9.89
C ASP A 52 -2.37 -11.41 11.03
N PRO A 53 -2.76 -11.70 12.29
CA PRO A 53 -2.62 -10.76 13.40
C PRO A 53 -1.16 -10.44 13.77
N ARG A 54 -0.18 -11.14 13.20
CA ARG A 54 1.24 -10.82 13.35
C ARG A 54 1.65 -9.60 12.54
N ILE A 55 0.89 -9.27 11.48
CA ILE A 55 1.13 -8.08 10.65
C ILE A 55 0.46 -6.90 11.33
N THR A 56 1.25 -5.96 11.84
CA THR A 56 0.78 -4.85 12.66
C THR A 56 0.73 -3.52 11.91
N ALA A 57 1.22 -3.47 10.68
CA ALA A 57 1.15 -2.31 9.80
C ALA A 57 1.20 -2.75 8.32
N GLY A 58 0.63 -1.96 7.42
CA GLY A 58 0.68 -2.26 6.00
C GLY A 58 0.74 -1.05 5.09
N ILE A 59 1.26 -1.28 3.86
CA ILE A 59 1.32 -0.26 2.81
C ILE A 59 0.68 -0.83 1.54
N LEU A 60 -0.34 -0.14 1.06
CA LEU A 60 -1.06 -0.45 -0.16
C LEU A 60 -0.61 0.53 -1.26
N LEU A 61 0.20 0.06 -2.21
CA LEU A 61 0.73 0.88 -3.31
C LEU A 61 -0.10 0.62 -4.57
N ALA A 62 -0.82 1.61 -5.08
CA ALA A 62 -1.70 1.52 -6.24
C ALA A 62 -2.58 0.24 -6.19
N ALA A 63 -3.07 -0.10 -5.00
CA ALA A 63 -3.91 -1.28 -4.80
C ALA A 63 -5.27 -1.08 -5.47
N PRO A 64 -5.92 -2.16 -5.97
CA PRO A 64 -7.30 -2.09 -6.42
C PRO A 64 -8.22 -1.54 -5.34
N GLY A 65 -9.15 -0.68 -5.75
CA GLY A 65 -10.26 -0.22 -4.93
C GLY A 65 -11.38 -1.26 -4.82
N ARG A 66 -12.60 -0.80 -4.52
CA ARG A 66 -13.78 -1.66 -4.43
C ARG A 66 -14.07 -2.34 -5.75
N GLY A 67 -14.51 -3.59 -5.64
CA GLY A 67 -15.00 -4.39 -6.74
C GLY A 67 -16.53 -4.25 -6.97
N GLY A 68 -17.16 -5.35 -7.36
CA GLY A 68 -18.60 -5.42 -7.56
C GLY A 68 -19.11 -4.41 -8.58
N SER A 69 -20.03 -3.54 -8.17
CA SER A 69 -20.64 -2.51 -9.03
C SER A 69 -19.69 -1.39 -9.46
N ASP A 70 -18.54 -1.24 -8.81
CA ASP A 70 -17.54 -0.23 -9.18
C ASP A 70 -16.69 -0.68 -10.37
N LEU A 71 -16.72 -1.96 -10.72
CA LEU A 71 -16.06 -2.51 -11.91
C LEU A 71 -16.96 -2.45 -13.15
N THR A 72 -16.32 -2.48 -14.33
CA THR A 72 -17.08 -2.77 -15.55
C THR A 72 -17.68 -4.19 -15.48
N GLU A 73 -18.78 -4.45 -16.20
CA GLU A 73 -19.43 -5.77 -16.19
C GLU A 73 -18.46 -6.90 -16.58
N GLU A 74 -17.61 -6.67 -17.59
CA GLU A 74 -16.58 -7.61 -18.02
C GLU A 74 -15.55 -7.84 -16.89
N SER A 75 -15.10 -6.78 -16.23
CA SER A 75 -14.10 -6.86 -15.16
C SER A 75 -14.66 -7.53 -13.91
N ALA A 76 -15.92 -7.25 -13.54
CA ALA A 76 -16.58 -7.91 -12.42
C ALA A 76 -16.70 -9.42 -12.63
N ALA A 77 -17.06 -9.84 -13.85
CA ALA A 77 -17.13 -11.26 -14.20
C ALA A 77 -15.74 -11.94 -14.20
N ARG A 78 -14.71 -11.24 -14.66
CA ARG A 78 -13.34 -11.77 -14.79
C ARG A 78 -12.57 -11.77 -13.49
N PHE A 79 -12.81 -10.76 -12.63
CA PHE A 79 -12.06 -10.51 -11.41
C PHE A 79 -12.96 -10.41 -10.17
N PRO A 80 -13.76 -11.44 -9.86
CA PRO A 80 -14.68 -11.42 -8.71
C PRO A 80 -13.94 -11.27 -7.37
N PHE A 81 -12.65 -11.56 -7.32
CA PHE A 81 -11.78 -11.37 -6.16
C PHE A 81 -11.42 -9.91 -5.87
N PHE A 82 -11.79 -8.96 -6.74
CA PHE A 82 -11.67 -7.53 -6.41
C PHE A 82 -12.88 -7.02 -5.60
N ASP A 83 -13.91 -7.82 -5.39
CA ASP A 83 -15.06 -7.45 -4.56
C ASP A 83 -14.72 -7.56 -3.07
N VAL A 84 -13.90 -6.61 -2.60
CA VAL A 84 -13.34 -6.57 -1.26
C VAL A 84 -14.09 -5.56 -0.40
N ASP A 85 -14.42 -5.95 0.82
CA ASP A 85 -14.95 -5.09 1.87
C ASP A 85 -13.81 -4.59 2.77
N PHE A 86 -13.52 -3.30 2.72
CA PHE A 86 -12.49 -2.65 3.52
C PHE A 86 -12.97 -2.27 4.92
N THR A 87 -14.27 -2.31 5.22
CA THR A 87 -14.83 -1.83 6.50
C THR A 87 -14.33 -2.61 7.72
N SER A 88 -13.83 -3.82 7.51
CA SER A 88 -13.23 -4.67 8.55
C SER A 88 -11.71 -4.50 8.70
N LEU A 89 -11.06 -3.75 7.82
CA LEU A 89 -9.61 -3.49 7.88
C LEU A 89 -9.32 -2.46 8.97
N THR A 90 -8.92 -2.94 10.15
CA THR A 90 -8.61 -2.11 11.33
C THR A 90 -7.11 -2.00 11.60
N THR A 91 -6.28 -2.74 10.88
CA THR A 91 -4.83 -2.67 11.02
C THR A 91 -4.30 -1.37 10.42
N SER A 92 -3.38 -0.71 11.14
CA SER A 92 -2.71 0.52 10.71
C SER A 92 -2.19 0.39 9.28
N SER A 93 -2.59 1.30 8.39
CA SER A 93 -2.21 1.21 6.98
C SER A 93 -2.03 2.57 6.31
N LEU A 94 -1.09 2.61 5.36
CA LEU A 94 -0.85 3.72 4.45
C LEU A 94 -1.29 3.32 3.05
N VAL A 95 -2.12 4.16 2.42
CA VAL A 95 -2.51 4.02 1.02
C VAL A 95 -1.69 4.99 0.17
N VAL A 96 -1.14 4.53 -0.95
CA VAL A 96 -0.36 5.34 -1.89
C VAL A 96 -0.88 5.14 -3.29
N CYS A 97 -1.24 6.22 -3.99
CA CYS A 97 -1.81 6.21 -5.35
C CYS A 97 -1.10 7.22 -6.25
N GLY A 98 -1.18 7.03 -7.56
CA GLY A 98 -0.82 8.05 -8.55
C GLY A 98 -2.05 8.85 -8.97
N ASP A 99 -1.92 10.16 -9.14
CA ASP A 99 -3.05 11.04 -9.48
C ASP A 99 -3.51 10.98 -10.94
N ILE A 100 -2.74 10.31 -11.81
CA ILE A 100 -3.11 10.02 -13.21
C ILE A 100 -3.23 8.51 -13.50
N ASP A 101 -3.31 7.66 -12.45
CA ASP A 101 -3.58 6.24 -12.62
C ASP A 101 -4.99 6.02 -13.17
N SER A 102 -5.08 5.45 -14.37
CA SER A 102 -6.34 5.19 -15.06
C SER A 102 -6.60 3.69 -15.15
N PRO A 103 -7.24 3.11 -14.14
CA PRO A 103 -7.47 1.68 -14.09
C PRO A 103 -8.45 1.24 -15.19
N HIS A 104 -8.07 0.22 -15.96
CA HIS A 104 -8.92 -0.32 -17.04
C HIS A 104 -10.08 -1.20 -16.54
N PHE A 105 -10.12 -1.47 -15.24
CA PHE A 105 -11.09 -2.38 -14.61
C PHE A 105 -12.38 -1.69 -14.21
N THR A 106 -12.36 -0.39 -14.06
CA THR A 106 -13.48 0.44 -13.60
C THR A 106 -13.69 1.64 -14.51
N SER A 107 -14.87 2.24 -14.46
CA SER A 107 -15.15 3.54 -15.10
C SER A 107 -14.76 4.74 -14.23
N ARG A 108 -14.27 4.48 -13.01
CA ARG A 108 -13.79 5.50 -12.07
C ARG A 108 -12.37 5.94 -12.42
N GLY A 109 -11.99 7.10 -11.94
CA GLY A 109 -10.64 7.65 -12.10
C GLY A 109 -9.63 7.12 -11.07
N PRO A 110 -8.50 7.83 -10.95
CA PRO A 110 -7.42 7.47 -10.01
C PRO A 110 -7.86 7.31 -8.56
N GLU A 111 -8.91 8.02 -8.15
CA GLU A 111 -9.49 7.95 -6.81
C GLU A 111 -9.99 6.54 -6.43
N TRP A 112 -10.21 5.65 -7.40
CA TRP A 112 -10.55 4.26 -7.14
C TRP A 112 -9.49 3.55 -6.30
N HIS A 113 -8.23 3.85 -6.51
CA HIS A 113 -7.12 3.29 -5.74
C HIS A 113 -7.06 3.81 -4.28
N ALA A 114 -7.81 4.85 -3.96
CA ALA A 114 -7.91 5.42 -2.61
C ALA A 114 -9.06 4.82 -1.78
N ASP A 115 -9.88 3.92 -2.32
CA ASP A 115 -11.05 3.37 -1.61
C ASP A 115 -10.69 2.75 -0.26
N ALA A 116 -9.56 2.05 -0.18
CA ALA A 116 -9.09 1.49 1.09
C ALA A 116 -8.89 2.56 2.16
N PHE A 117 -8.41 3.77 1.79
CA PHE A 117 -8.28 4.88 2.73
C PHE A 117 -9.65 5.41 3.20
N HIS A 118 -10.61 5.50 2.30
CA HIS A 118 -11.92 6.06 2.64
C HIS A 118 -12.81 5.11 3.44
N ASP A 119 -12.66 3.80 3.24
CA ASP A 119 -13.55 2.79 3.79
C ASP A 119 -12.96 2.05 5.00
N ALA A 120 -11.63 1.97 5.12
CA ALA A 120 -10.98 1.20 6.17
C ALA A 120 -10.75 2.03 7.44
N PRO A 121 -11.29 1.60 8.60
CA PRO A 121 -11.03 2.29 9.88
C PRO A 121 -9.55 2.32 10.29
N GLY A 122 -8.74 1.39 9.77
CA GLY A 122 -7.31 1.30 10.05
C GLY A 122 -6.42 2.07 9.06
N ALA A 123 -7.00 2.73 8.07
CA ALA A 123 -6.20 3.53 7.13
C ALA A 123 -5.85 4.90 7.76
N ASP A 124 -4.59 5.04 8.16
CA ASP A 124 -4.12 6.23 8.89
C ASP A 124 -3.83 7.40 7.96
N ALA A 125 -3.41 7.12 6.72
CA ALA A 125 -3.02 8.16 5.77
C ALA A 125 -3.14 7.72 4.31
N LEU A 126 -3.37 8.72 3.44
CA LEU A 126 -3.31 8.61 1.98
C LEU A 126 -2.20 9.52 1.44
N LEU A 127 -1.33 8.97 0.60
CA LEU A 127 -0.40 9.72 -0.23
C LEU A 127 -0.87 9.67 -1.69
N MET A 128 -1.17 10.83 -2.27
CA MET A 128 -1.44 10.98 -3.70
C MET A 128 -0.19 11.51 -4.38
N MET A 129 0.51 10.66 -5.15
CA MET A 129 1.73 11.00 -5.86
C MET A 129 1.39 11.72 -7.15
N HIS A 130 2.06 12.85 -7.43
CA HIS A 130 1.70 13.74 -8.54
C HIS A 130 2.34 13.33 -9.87
N GLY A 131 1.54 13.43 -10.95
CA GLY A 131 2.00 13.24 -12.32
C GLY A 131 2.39 11.82 -12.67
N VAL A 132 1.97 10.82 -11.89
CA VAL A 132 2.31 9.42 -12.13
C VAL A 132 1.09 8.52 -12.12
N GLY A 133 1.16 7.46 -12.95
CA GLY A 133 0.14 6.42 -13.05
C GLY A 133 0.45 5.21 -12.16
N HIS A 134 -0.03 4.06 -12.60
CA HIS A 134 -0.01 2.79 -11.87
C HIS A 134 1.38 2.35 -11.39
N GLY A 135 2.40 2.59 -12.18
CA GLY A 135 3.79 2.26 -11.85
C GLY A 135 4.45 3.19 -10.83
N LEU A 136 3.76 4.21 -10.30
CA LEU A 136 4.28 5.19 -9.33
C LEU A 136 5.68 5.70 -9.73
N GLY A 137 5.86 6.08 -11.01
CA GLY A 137 7.10 6.59 -11.56
C GLY A 137 8.20 5.56 -11.79
N GLY A 138 7.91 4.26 -11.63
CA GLY A 138 8.83 3.16 -11.92
C GLY A 138 9.29 2.37 -10.69
N ILE A 139 8.44 2.19 -9.68
CA ILE A 139 8.78 1.37 -8.49
C ILE A 139 9.07 -0.10 -8.82
N ALA A 140 8.50 -0.61 -9.92
CA ALA A 140 8.74 -1.97 -10.42
C ALA A 140 10.02 -2.08 -11.28
N GLY A 141 10.68 -0.96 -11.56
CA GLY A 141 11.79 -0.82 -12.50
C GLY A 141 11.39 0.02 -13.71
N LEU A 142 12.30 0.86 -14.22
CA LEU A 142 12.00 1.77 -15.34
C LEU A 142 11.73 1.05 -16.65
N ASP A 143 12.13 -0.21 -16.77
CA ASP A 143 11.90 -1.10 -17.91
C ASP A 143 10.64 -1.97 -17.77
N ALA A 144 9.93 -1.87 -16.66
CA ALA A 144 8.70 -2.60 -16.46
C ALA A 144 7.57 -2.02 -17.33
N LYS A 145 6.70 -2.91 -17.86
CA LYS A 145 5.58 -2.50 -18.72
C LYS A 145 4.57 -1.59 -18.02
N GLU A 146 4.48 -1.70 -16.71
CA GLU A 146 3.61 -0.90 -15.85
C GLU A 146 4.13 0.52 -15.63
N THR A 147 5.37 0.81 -16.08
CA THR A 147 5.94 2.16 -16.00
C THR A 147 5.47 2.97 -17.20
N GLU A 148 4.30 3.58 -17.08
CA GLU A 148 3.71 4.44 -18.12
C GLU A 148 4.38 5.82 -18.17
N THR A 149 4.85 6.31 -17.02
CA THR A 149 5.50 7.61 -16.87
C THR A 149 6.77 7.43 -16.05
N GLU A 150 7.91 7.67 -16.68
CA GLU A 150 9.20 7.67 -15.98
C GLU A 150 9.34 8.96 -15.16
N ALA A 151 9.40 8.82 -13.85
CA ALA A 151 9.61 9.92 -12.93
C ALA A 151 10.54 9.44 -11.80
N PRO A 152 11.86 9.41 -12.01
CA PRO A 152 12.83 8.75 -11.11
C PRO A 152 12.85 9.30 -9.69
N ASP A 153 12.41 10.54 -9.49
CA ASP A 153 12.30 11.15 -8.16
C ASP A 153 11.11 10.58 -7.35
N VAL A 154 10.07 10.06 -8.02
CA VAL A 154 8.88 9.53 -7.35
C VAL A 154 9.15 8.23 -6.62
N PRO A 155 9.83 7.20 -7.18
CA PRO A 155 10.23 6.02 -6.44
C PRO A 155 11.09 6.32 -5.19
N GLU A 156 12.01 7.28 -5.29
CA GLU A 156 12.85 7.68 -4.15
C GLU A 156 12.01 8.40 -3.08
N ALA A 157 11.10 9.29 -3.47
CA ALA A 157 10.16 9.93 -2.55
C ALA A 157 9.23 8.90 -1.91
N THR A 158 8.63 7.99 -2.70
CA THR A 158 7.78 6.91 -2.20
C THR A 158 8.52 6.07 -1.15
N LYS A 159 9.76 5.67 -1.44
CA LYS A 159 10.60 4.93 -0.50
C LYS A 159 10.83 5.68 0.81
N ARG A 160 11.13 6.98 0.75
CA ARG A 160 11.39 7.81 1.95
C ARG A 160 10.12 8.02 2.76
N LEU A 161 9.02 8.36 2.12
CA LEU A 161 7.74 8.61 2.79
C LEU A 161 7.18 7.33 3.43
N THR A 162 7.20 6.21 2.71
CA THR A 162 6.75 4.91 3.24
C THR A 162 7.63 4.44 4.39
N LEU A 163 8.96 4.65 4.32
CA LEU A 163 9.86 4.34 5.44
C LEU A 163 9.59 5.23 6.66
N ALA A 164 9.32 6.52 6.46
CA ALA A 164 8.99 7.44 7.53
C ALA A 164 7.70 7.02 8.24
N TRP A 165 6.66 6.67 7.46
CA TRP A 165 5.40 6.17 8.00
C TRP A 165 5.62 4.84 8.76
N LEU A 166 6.32 3.86 8.18
CA LEU A 166 6.61 2.57 8.84
C LEU A 166 7.32 2.74 10.18
N ARG A 167 8.28 3.65 10.27
CA ARG A 167 8.98 3.93 11.53
C ARG A 167 8.03 4.39 12.62
N THR A 168 7.05 5.21 12.26
CA THR A 168 6.02 5.69 13.18
C THR A 168 5.02 4.57 13.52
N ALA A 169 4.46 3.90 12.52
CA ALA A 169 3.46 2.83 12.70
C ALA A 169 4.01 1.66 13.54
N LEU A 170 5.27 1.27 13.30
CA LEU A 170 5.96 0.22 14.06
C LEU A 170 6.61 0.73 15.36
N LYS A 171 6.36 1.98 15.74
CA LYS A 171 6.86 2.62 16.98
C LYS A 171 8.38 2.56 17.15
N SER A 172 9.12 2.55 16.05
CA SER A 172 10.59 2.64 16.08
C SER A 172 11.07 4.09 16.16
N ASP A 173 10.30 5.04 15.61
CA ASP A 173 10.50 6.48 15.70
C ASP A 173 9.18 7.20 15.43
N VAL A 174 8.52 7.66 16.48
CA VAL A 174 7.16 8.21 16.41
C VAL A 174 7.07 9.61 15.77
N HIS A 175 8.19 10.28 15.53
CA HIS A 175 8.22 11.63 14.98
C HIS A 175 8.51 11.68 13.47
N THR A 176 8.95 10.56 12.89
CA THR A 176 9.48 10.53 11.52
C THR A 176 8.40 10.85 10.49
N TRP A 177 7.17 10.36 10.69
CA TRP A 177 6.06 10.61 9.77
C TRP A 177 5.65 12.08 9.75
N ALA A 178 5.41 12.67 10.93
CA ALA A 178 5.05 14.09 11.03
C ALA A 178 6.10 14.99 10.37
N ALA A 179 7.38 14.74 10.65
CA ALA A 179 8.48 15.50 10.03
C ALA A 179 8.53 15.33 8.50
N ALA A 180 8.17 14.15 7.97
CA ALA A 180 8.10 13.91 6.53
C ALA A 180 6.93 14.65 5.88
N CYS A 181 5.77 14.71 6.55
CA CYS A 181 4.61 15.48 6.10
C CYS A 181 4.90 16.98 6.09
N ASP A 182 5.50 17.52 7.16
CA ASP A 182 5.91 18.93 7.25
C ASP A 182 6.88 19.30 6.10
N ALA A 183 7.84 18.43 5.80
CA ALA A 183 8.79 18.63 4.74
C ALA A 183 8.13 18.58 3.34
N LEU A 184 7.13 17.73 3.16
CA LEU A 184 6.37 17.62 1.91
C LEU A 184 5.52 18.88 1.68
N GLU A 185 4.80 19.35 2.71
CA GLU A 185 3.98 20.58 2.64
C GLU A 185 4.82 21.83 2.42
N GLY A 186 6.01 21.89 3.01
CA GLY A 186 6.95 23.00 2.88
C GLY A 186 7.68 23.06 1.54
N ALA A 187 7.55 22.04 0.69
CA ALA A 187 8.22 22.00 -0.61
C ALA A 187 7.60 23.00 -1.60
N ALA A 188 8.43 23.72 -2.36
CA ALA A 188 7.95 24.67 -3.39
C ALA A 188 7.19 23.97 -4.52
N ALA A 189 7.49 22.73 -4.80
CA ALA A 189 6.79 21.85 -5.74
C ALA A 189 6.65 20.47 -5.10
N PRO A 190 5.60 20.23 -4.31
CA PRO A 190 5.44 18.96 -3.62
C PRO A 190 5.21 17.84 -4.63
N ILE A 191 5.90 16.71 -4.43
CA ILE A 191 5.82 15.52 -5.28
C ILE A 191 4.58 14.67 -4.98
N ALA A 192 3.94 14.94 -3.86
CA ALA A 192 2.70 14.30 -3.44
C ALA A 192 1.88 15.25 -2.55
N THR A 193 0.61 14.94 -2.38
CA THR A 193 -0.23 15.43 -1.27
C THR A 193 -0.54 14.30 -0.32
N PHE A 194 -0.77 14.63 0.96
CA PHE A 194 -1.22 13.65 1.92
C PHE A 194 -2.51 14.09 2.62
N VAL A 195 -3.28 13.10 3.09
CA VAL A 195 -4.47 13.24 3.93
C VAL A 195 -4.32 12.23 5.07
N GLY A 196 -4.56 12.66 6.30
CA GLY A 196 -4.47 11.80 7.49
C GLY A 196 -4.52 12.58 8.78
#